data_eb551be79fcf32da0458ac4d28b86956
#
_entry.id   eb551be79fcf32da0458ac4d28b86956
#
_cell.length_a   1.000
_cell.length_b   1.000
_cell.length_c   1.000
_cell.angle_alpha   90.00
_cell.angle_beta   90.00
_cell.angle_gamma   90.00
#
_symmetry.space_group_name_H-M   'P 1'
#
loop_
_entity.id
_entity.type
_entity.pdbx_description
1 polymer ?
#
loop_
_entity_poly.entity_id
_entity_poly.type
_entity_poly.pdbx_seq_one_letter_code
_entity_poly.pdbx_strand_id
1 'polypeptide(L)'
;MTGSYGTKRILLLFMAALLALVFGPGAVPRAHAAAGTGYWHTSGRQLLDSNGQQVRMTGINWFGAETSNFSPHGLWTRGYKSMLDQMKSLKYNTLRLPYTNQLFDSGSAPNSIDYTKNPDLQGLSGLQILDKVIGYAGQIGLKVVLDRHRPDAGGQSALWYTDAYPESRWISDWEMLARHYAGNTTVIGADLHNEPHAPACWGCGDQTKDWRLAAERAGNAILAVNSNWLIIVEGVDGYNGDNYWWGGNLQGAAQYPVRLNVANRLVCSAHDYATSVYPQPWFDDPDFPNNLAAIWDKNWGYLYKNNVAPVLLGEFGTTLTDTRDQAWLRTLMAYLGTGASGMSFTFWSWNPNSGDTGGILNGDWTTVNTAKQAYLDPYLLGAFDGSGDPGGGDPGGPGTPPAVSCKVAYTVQNSWQGGFTAQVTITNSGSDPLNGWTLEFAFPGDQKVSQGWSATWSQSGDDVTAKSMAWNGAVAPGASLTVGFQATGSSSGTPAEFDLNDQPCEA
;
A
#
# COMPACT_ATOMS: atom_id res chain seq x y z
N MET A 1 63.35 -16.24 -87.49
CA MET A 1 63.13 -14.92 -88.05
C MET A 1 61.70 -14.56 -87.82
N THR A 2 61.48 -13.40 -87.31
CA THR A 2 60.20 -12.71 -87.12
C THR A 2 59.17 -13.35 -86.16
N GLY A 3 59.19 -12.84 -84.94
CA GLY A 3 58.17 -13.06 -83.91
C GLY A 3 57.04 -12.07 -84.03
N SER A 4 55.85 -12.50 -83.70
CA SER A 4 54.70 -11.67 -83.56
C SER A 4 54.23 -11.67 -82.09
N TYR A 5 54.19 -10.48 -81.49
CA TYR A 5 53.67 -10.24 -80.17
C TYR A 5 52.14 -10.14 -80.19
N GLY A 6 51.48 -11.03 -79.48
CA GLY A 6 50.03 -10.96 -79.25
C GLY A 6 49.69 -10.42 -77.85
N THR A 7 49.12 -9.23 -77.78
CA THR A 7 48.67 -8.55 -76.59
C THR A 7 47.39 -9.23 -76.05
N LYS A 8 47.50 -9.84 -74.86
CA LYS A 8 46.32 -10.31 -74.07
C LYS A 8 45.76 -9.15 -73.28
N ARG A 9 44.52 -8.75 -73.56
CA ARG A 9 43.72 -7.86 -72.72
C ARG A 9 43.16 -8.65 -71.56
N ILE A 10 43.52 -8.30 -70.34
CA ILE A 10 42.94 -8.81 -69.13
C ILE A 10 41.69 -7.98 -68.82
N LEU A 11 40.51 -8.64 -68.82
CA LEU A 11 39.23 -8.06 -68.45
C LEU A 11 39.07 -8.22 -66.92
N LEU A 12 39.18 -7.13 -66.17
CA LEU A 12 38.86 -7.12 -64.73
C LEU A 12 37.35 -6.99 -64.56
N LEU A 13 36.69 -8.05 -64.10
CA LEU A 13 35.37 -8.06 -63.64
C LEU A 13 35.35 -7.57 -62.18
N PHE A 14 34.80 -6.37 -61.92
CA PHE A 14 34.45 -5.89 -60.61
C PHE A 14 33.15 -6.56 -60.19
N MET A 15 33.23 -7.49 -59.27
CA MET A 15 32.08 -8.07 -58.62
C MET A 15 31.73 -7.18 -57.43
N ALA A 16 30.71 -6.31 -57.57
CA ALA A 16 30.13 -5.52 -56.47
C ALA A 16 29.25 -6.47 -55.61
N ALA A 17 29.76 -6.88 -54.48
CA ALA A 17 28.96 -7.58 -53.47
C ALA A 17 28.04 -6.56 -52.76
N LEU A 18 26.75 -6.56 -53.11
CA LEU A 18 25.72 -5.88 -52.32
C LEU A 18 25.50 -6.63 -51.01
N LEU A 19 26.04 -6.10 -49.88
CA LEU A 19 25.67 -6.54 -48.54
C LEU A 19 24.30 -5.98 -48.23
N ALA A 20 23.24 -6.78 -48.39
CA ALA A 20 21.93 -6.48 -47.86
C ALA A 20 21.95 -6.66 -46.33
N LEU A 21 22.08 -5.55 -45.60
CA LEU A 21 21.82 -5.52 -44.15
C LEU A 21 20.32 -5.78 -43.94
N VAL A 22 19.97 -7.01 -43.59
CA VAL A 22 18.66 -7.38 -43.07
C VAL A 22 18.60 -6.80 -41.67
N PHE A 23 18.01 -5.61 -41.49
CA PHE A 23 17.54 -5.17 -40.22
C PHE A 23 16.37 -6.08 -39.82
N GLY A 24 16.65 -7.10 -39.01
CA GLY A 24 15.62 -7.80 -38.27
C GLY A 24 14.83 -6.78 -37.44
N PRO A 25 13.51 -6.98 -37.19
CA PRO A 25 12.76 -6.11 -36.31
C PRO A 25 13.46 -6.12 -34.95
N GLY A 26 14.11 -5.01 -34.60
CA GLY A 26 14.71 -4.81 -33.30
C GLY A 26 13.63 -5.07 -32.25
N ALA A 27 13.89 -6.00 -31.36
CA ALA A 27 13.02 -6.18 -30.19
C ALA A 27 12.98 -4.84 -29.47
N VAL A 28 11.85 -4.14 -29.56
CA VAL A 28 11.57 -2.96 -28.74
C VAL A 28 11.70 -3.43 -27.28
N PRO A 29 12.58 -2.84 -26.47
CA PRO A 29 12.64 -3.20 -25.07
C PRO A 29 11.23 -2.98 -24.50
N ARG A 30 10.58 -4.06 -24.05
CA ARG A 30 9.36 -3.93 -23.26
C ARG A 30 9.75 -3.12 -22.03
N ALA A 31 9.19 -1.94 -21.89
CA ALA A 31 9.24 -1.23 -20.63
C ALA A 31 8.71 -2.22 -19.56
N HIS A 32 9.56 -2.60 -18.60
CA HIS A 32 9.09 -3.35 -17.46
C HIS A 32 8.11 -2.45 -16.73
N ALA A 33 6.88 -2.94 -16.54
CA ALA A 33 5.94 -2.27 -15.68
C ALA A 33 6.59 -2.06 -14.30
N ALA A 34 6.34 -0.91 -13.67
CA ALA A 34 6.87 -0.64 -12.34
C ALA A 34 6.45 -1.75 -11.38
N ALA A 35 7.36 -2.18 -10.52
CA ALA A 35 7.04 -3.17 -9.49
C ALA A 35 5.98 -2.63 -8.53
N GLY A 36 5.14 -3.52 -8.00
CA GLY A 36 4.10 -3.16 -7.03
C GLY A 36 2.74 -2.81 -7.64
N THR A 37 2.57 -3.00 -8.95
CA THR A 37 1.32 -2.73 -9.66
C THR A 37 0.18 -3.63 -9.16
N GLY A 38 -1.03 -3.04 -9.05
CA GLY A 38 -2.26 -3.77 -8.75
C GLY A 38 -2.30 -4.42 -7.37
N TYR A 39 -3.13 -5.46 -7.25
CA TYR A 39 -3.21 -6.28 -6.06
C TYR A 39 -2.09 -7.32 -6.03
N TRP A 40 -1.61 -7.60 -4.83
CA TRP A 40 -0.53 -8.54 -4.61
C TRP A 40 -1.06 -9.93 -4.26
N HIS A 41 -0.23 -10.93 -4.48
CA HIS A 41 -0.53 -12.31 -4.11
C HIS A 41 0.75 -13.02 -3.63
N THR A 42 0.58 -14.16 -2.98
CA THR A 42 1.71 -14.94 -2.48
C THR A 42 2.07 -16.08 -3.43
N SER A 43 3.36 -16.44 -3.49
CA SER A 43 3.86 -17.62 -4.19
C SER A 43 5.01 -18.22 -3.39
N GLY A 44 4.74 -19.32 -2.67
CA GLY A 44 5.67 -19.82 -1.67
C GLY A 44 5.99 -18.71 -0.66
N ARG A 45 7.28 -18.39 -0.47
CA ARG A 45 7.73 -17.34 0.43
C ARG A 45 7.68 -15.92 -0.16
N GLN A 46 7.32 -15.76 -1.42
CA GLN A 46 7.38 -14.50 -2.14
C GLN A 46 6.03 -13.79 -2.14
N LEU A 47 6.09 -12.45 -2.16
CA LEU A 47 5.01 -11.59 -2.57
C LEU A 47 5.24 -11.20 -4.03
N LEU A 48 4.19 -11.31 -4.84
CA LEU A 48 4.21 -10.93 -6.24
C LEU A 48 3.12 -9.88 -6.49
N ASP A 49 3.40 -8.93 -7.34
CA ASP A 49 2.41 -7.97 -7.83
C ASP A 49 1.51 -8.58 -8.92
N SER A 50 0.57 -7.80 -9.46
CA SER A 50 -0.36 -8.27 -10.49
C SER A 50 0.34 -8.67 -11.81
N ASN A 51 1.58 -8.26 -12.04
CA ASN A 51 2.40 -8.62 -13.20
C ASN A 51 3.33 -9.82 -12.92
N GLY A 52 3.25 -10.40 -11.73
CA GLY A 52 4.12 -11.49 -11.29
C GLY A 52 5.54 -11.03 -10.92
N GLN A 53 5.78 -9.73 -10.75
CA GLN A 53 7.05 -9.22 -10.28
C GLN A 53 7.15 -9.35 -8.77
N GLN A 54 8.32 -9.78 -8.28
CA GLN A 54 8.55 -9.88 -6.85
C GLN A 54 8.57 -8.51 -6.20
N VAL A 55 7.81 -8.37 -5.12
CA VAL A 55 7.69 -7.17 -4.30
C VAL A 55 8.01 -7.47 -2.85
N ARG A 56 8.30 -6.43 -2.09
CA ARG A 56 8.60 -6.51 -0.66
C ARG A 56 8.05 -5.28 0.05
N MET A 57 7.37 -5.47 1.15
CA MET A 57 7.03 -4.38 2.07
C MET A 57 8.27 -3.98 2.86
N THR A 58 8.69 -2.72 2.73
CA THR A 58 9.72 -2.08 3.56
C THR A 58 9.09 -0.81 4.12
N GLY A 59 8.34 -0.99 5.19
CA GLY A 59 7.34 -0.04 5.62
C GLY A 59 7.54 0.48 7.04
N ILE A 60 6.53 1.24 7.46
CA ILE A 60 6.49 1.87 8.76
C ILE A 60 5.06 1.84 9.32
N ASN A 61 4.94 1.73 10.64
CA ASN A 61 3.67 1.89 11.35
C ASN A 61 3.41 3.37 11.64
N TRP A 62 2.18 3.84 11.42
CA TRP A 62 1.74 5.16 11.82
C TRP A 62 0.47 5.03 12.65
N PHE A 63 0.65 5.04 13.96
CA PHE A 63 -0.42 4.79 14.91
C PHE A 63 -1.19 6.06 15.31
N GLY A 64 -2.35 5.88 15.95
CA GLY A 64 -3.22 6.93 16.48
C GLY A 64 -4.70 6.67 16.26
N ALA A 65 -5.11 6.11 15.12
CA ALA A 65 -6.52 5.86 14.84
C ALA A 65 -7.13 4.72 15.67
N GLU A 66 -6.30 3.93 16.34
CA GLU A 66 -6.68 2.91 17.32
C GLU A 66 -6.86 3.49 18.73
N THR A 67 -6.51 4.77 18.95
CA THR A 67 -6.61 5.46 20.23
C THR A 67 -7.87 6.33 20.31
N SER A 68 -8.11 6.98 21.44
CA SER A 68 -9.20 7.95 21.60
C SER A 68 -9.11 9.18 20.69
N ASN A 69 -8.04 9.33 19.93
CA ASN A 69 -7.93 10.36 18.90
C ASN A 69 -8.72 9.99 17.63
N PHE A 70 -8.94 8.71 17.32
CA PHE A 70 -9.62 8.21 16.12
C PHE A 70 -9.07 8.81 14.82
N SER A 71 -7.78 9.14 14.84
CA SER A 71 -7.01 9.69 13.73
C SER A 71 -5.52 9.42 13.95
N PRO A 72 -4.70 9.32 12.90
CA PRO A 72 -3.26 9.17 13.07
C PRO A 72 -2.66 10.30 13.91
N HIS A 73 -1.72 9.96 14.77
CA HIS A 73 -1.08 10.94 15.65
C HIS A 73 -0.18 11.92 14.90
N GLY A 74 0.04 13.09 15.50
CA GLY A 74 0.88 14.15 14.95
C GLY A 74 0.11 15.16 14.08
N LEU A 75 -1.16 14.91 13.77
CA LEU A 75 -1.99 15.84 12.99
C LEU A 75 -2.29 17.15 13.72
N TRP A 76 -2.01 17.21 15.03
CA TRP A 76 -2.04 18.47 15.81
C TRP A 76 -0.85 19.39 15.53
N THR A 77 0.19 18.90 14.85
CA THR A 77 1.39 19.67 14.57
C THR A 77 1.75 19.74 13.09
N ARG A 78 1.35 18.73 12.28
CA ARG A 78 1.69 18.65 10.85
C ARG A 78 0.50 18.23 9.99
N GLY A 79 0.58 18.56 8.69
CA GLY A 79 -0.31 18.04 7.68
C GLY A 79 0.01 16.57 7.35
N TYR A 80 -1.03 15.73 7.19
CA TYR A 80 -0.86 14.32 6.88
C TYR A 80 -0.10 14.07 5.58
N LYS A 81 -0.33 14.91 4.56
CA LYS A 81 0.41 14.83 3.28
C LYS A 81 1.90 15.02 3.49
N SER A 82 2.28 16.04 4.25
CA SER A 82 3.69 16.30 4.57
C SER A 82 4.37 15.16 5.32
N MET A 83 3.63 14.42 6.18
CA MET A 83 4.16 13.23 6.85
C MET A 83 4.37 12.08 5.86
N LEU A 84 3.40 11.81 4.99
CA LEU A 84 3.50 10.78 3.96
C LEU A 84 4.61 11.08 2.93
N ASP A 85 4.76 12.35 2.52
CA ASP A 85 5.86 12.77 1.64
C ASP A 85 7.23 12.50 2.29
N GLN A 86 7.35 12.75 3.60
CA GLN A 86 8.58 12.46 4.32
C GLN A 86 8.83 10.95 4.44
N MET A 87 7.80 10.13 4.70
CA MET A 87 7.93 8.66 4.68
C MET A 87 8.43 8.18 3.31
N LYS A 88 7.85 8.69 2.22
CA LYS A 88 8.31 8.40 0.86
C LYS A 88 9.76 8.85 0.64
N SER A 89 10.13 10.06 1.05
CA SER A 89 11.49 10.59 0.88
C SER A 89 12.54 9.77 1.62
N LEU A 90 12.15 9.14 2.73
CA LEU A 90 12.96 8.19 3.49
C LEU A 90 12.89 6.75 2.92
N LYS A 91 12.29 6.57 1.74
CA LYS A 91 12.20 5.30 0.99
C LYS A 91 11.34 4.21 1.64
N TYR A 92 10.43 4.56 2.56
CA TYR A 92 9.38 3.63 2.95
C TYR A 92 8.40 3.45 1.79
N ASN A 93 7.91 2.23 1.60
CA ASN A 93 6.98 1.90 0.51
C ASN A 93 5.64 1.37 0.99
N THR A 94 5.52 1.05 2.26
CA THR A 94 4.30 0.50 2.86
C THR A 94 4.00 1.18 4.19
N LEU A 95 2.75 1.51 4.41
CA LEU A 95 2.22 2.02 5.66
C LEU A 95 1.38 0.91 6.31
N ARG A 96 1.73 0.45 7.52
CA ARG A 96 0.83 -0.31 8.39
C ARG A 96 0.07 0.70 9.22
N LEU A 97 -1.26 0.68 9.13
CA LEU A 97 -2.15 1.70 9.68
C LEU A 97 -3.07 1.09 10.73
N PRO A 98 -2.71 1.21 12.02
CA PRO A 98 -3.51 0.76 13.14
C PRO A 98 -4.85 1.48 13.24
N TYR A 99 -5.92 0.72 13.56
CA TYR A 99 -7.25 1.24 13.87
C TYR A 99 -7.92 0.43 14.98
N THR A 100 -9.01 0.95 15.53
CA THR A 100 -9.88 0.25 16.50
C THR A 100 -11.27 0.02 15.91
N ASN A 101 -11.96 -1.07 16.31
CA ASN A 101 -13.37 -1.27 15.93
C ASN A 101 -14.24 -0.10 16.39
N GLN A 102 -13.93 0.49 17.55
CA GLN A 102 -14.63 1.67 18.06
C GLN A 102 -14.60 2.86 17.11
N LEU A 103 -13.61 2.97 16.24
CA LEU A 103 -13.50 4.05 15.24
C LEU A 103 -14.76 4.17 14.37
N PHE A 104 -15.47 3.06 14.16
CA PHE A 104 -16.69 3.01 13.35
C PHE A 104 -17.98 3.25 14.13
N ASP A 105 -17.91 3.46 15.45
CA ASP A 105 -19.07 3.76 16.28
C ASP A 105 -19.51 5.22 16.09
N SER A 106 -20.82 5.45 16.13
CA SER A 106 -21.41 6.77 15.89
C SER A 106 -20.96 7.88 16.86
N GLY A 107 -20.41 7.49 18.03
CA GLY A 107 -19.87 8.41 19.03
C GLY A 107 -18.37 8.70 18.88
N SER A 108 -17.67 8.05 17.96
CA SER A 108 -16.23 8.16 17.79
C SER A 108 -15.89 9.35 16.89
N ALA A 109 -15.62 10.48 17.52
CA ALA A 109 -15.25 11.71 16.80
C ALA A 109 -13.74 11.90 16.77
N PRO A 110 -13.11 12.02 15.59
CA PRO A 110 -11.70 12.38 15.47
C PRO A 110 -11.40 13.69 16.17
N ASN A 111 -10.27 13.75 16.84
CA ASN A 111 -9.85 14.92 17.60
C ASN A 111 -8.33 15.11 17.53
N SER A 112 -7.81 16.20 18.14
CA SER A 112 -6.39 16.52 18.13
C SER A 112 -5.84 16.71 16.71
N ILE A 113 -6.59 17.41 15.86
CA ILE A 113 -6.22 17.76 14.49
C ILE A 113 -6.12 19.28 14.36
N ASP A 114 -5.01 19.77 13.86
CA ASP A 114 -4.85 21.18 13.45
C ASP A 114 -5.42 21.35 12.04
N TYR A 115 -6.63 21.84 11.95
CA TYR A 115 -7.33 22.03 10.67
C TYR A 115 -6.76 23.19 9.83
N THR A 116 -5.85 24.01 10.38
CA THR A 116 -5.11 24.98 9.55
C THR A 116 -4.06 24.32 8.68
N LYS A 117 -3.60 23.10 9.09
CA LYS A 117 -2.64 22.28 8.37
C LYS A 117 -3.29 21.09 7.65
N ASN A 118 -4.51 20.74 8.05
CA ASN A 118 -5.31 19.64 7.53
C ASN A 118 -6.74 20.11 7.24
N PRO A 119 -6.94 21.13 6.38
CA PRO A 119 -8.27 21.72 6.18
C PRO A 119 -9.28 20.72 5.58
N ASP A 120 -8.81 19.79 4.79
CA ASP A 120 -9.59 18.73 4.14
C ASP A 120 -9.99 17.56 5.07
N LEU A 121 -9.58 17.62 6.35
CA LEU A 121 -10.00 16.65 7.37
C LEU A 121 -11.10 17.19 8.29
N GLN A 122 -11.47 18.46 8.18
CA GLN A 122 -12.44 19.07 9.08
C GLN A 122 -13.84 18.47 8.90
N GLY A 123 -14.43 18.01 9.99
CA GLY A 123 -15.78 17.43 10.01
C GLY A 123 -15.87 16.00 9.49
N LEU A 124 -14.77 15.37 9.16
CA LEU A 124 -14.74 13.98 8.71
C LEU A 124 -14.81 13.00 9.88
N SER A 125 -15.40 11.82 9.63
CA SER A 125 -15.31 10.67 10.53
C SER A 125 -13.92 10.04 10.51
N GLY A 126 -13.63 9.14 11.46
CA GLY A 126 -12.37 8.41 11.49
C GLY A 126 -12.11 7.62 10.21
N LEU A 127 -13.11 6.93 9.66
CA LEU A 127 -12.99 6.21 8.40
C LEU A 127 -12.68 7.16 7.23
N GLN A 128 -13.37 8.30 7.15
CA GLN A 128 -13.10 9.29 6.09
C GLN A 128 -11.71 9.92 6.21
N ILE A 129 -11.15 10.05 7.43
CA ILE A 129 -9.76 10.46 7.60
C ILE A 129 -8.80 9.38 7.11
N LEU A 130 -9.08 8.09 7.40
CA LEU A 130 -8.30 6.99 6.82
C LEU A 130 -8.37 7.01 5.29
N ASP A 131 -9.53 7.31 4.69
CA ASP A 131 -9.70 7.45 3.24
C ASP A 131 -8.77 8.52 2.66
N LYS A 132 -8.67 9.69 3.33
CA LYS A 132 -7.76 10.76 2.90
C LYS A 132 -6.29 10.35 2.98
N VAL A 133 -5.90 9.68 4.07
CA VAL A 133 -4.53 9.20 4.27
C VAL A 133 -4.19 8.13 3.23
N ILE A 134 -5.07 7.15 3.03
CA ILE A 134 -4.90 6.05 2.07
C ILE A 134 -4.89 6.56 0.63
N GLY A 135 -5.82 7.48 0.30
CA GLY A 135 -5.89 8.08 -1.02
C GLY A 135 -4.57 8.79 -1.38
N TYR A 136 -4.06 9.63 -0.47
CA TYR A 136 -2.80 10.32 -0.72
C TYR A 136 -1.58 9.36 -0.72
N ALA A 137 -1.56 8.35 0.17
CA ALA A 137 -0.53 7.32 0.15
C ALA A 137 -0.44 6.63 -1.23
N GLY A 138 -1.59 6.28 -1.82
CA GLY A 138 -1.66 5.70 -3.17
C GLY A 138 -1.17 6.65 -4.26
N GLN A 139 -1.54 7.94 -4.19
CA GLN A 139 -1.08 8.96 -5.14
C GLN A 139 0.44 9.09 -5.19
N ILE A 140 1.12 8.91 -4.06
CA ILE A 140 2.57 9.00 -3.97
C ILE A 140 3.29 7.64 -4.08
N GLY A 141 2.56 6.56 -4.39
CA GLY A 141 3.12 5.23 -4.62
C GLY A 141 3.37 4.38 -3.38
N LEU A 142 2.76 4.72 -2.24
CA LEU A 142 2.80 3.88 -1.04
C LEU A 142 1.67 2.85 -1.07
N LYS A 143 1.92 1.67 -0.50
CA LYS A 143 0.89 0.67 -0.21
C LYS A 143 0.47 0.75 1.26
N VAL A 144 -0.73 0.26 1.55
CA VAL A 144 -1.29 0.29 2.91
C VAL A 144 -1.74 -1.10 3.33
N VAL A 145 -1.35 -1.49 4.52
CA VAL A 145 -1.91 -2.61 5.29
C VAL A 145 -2.77 -2.03 6.39
N LEU A 146 -4.03 -2.41 6.45
CA LEU A 146 -4.89 -2.05 7.57
C LEU A 146 -4.65 -3.03 8.72
N ASP A 147 -4.45 -2.50 9.91
CA ASP A 147 -4.21 -3.30 11.12
C ASP A 147 -5.33 -3.05 12.14
N ARG A 148 -6.09 -4.11 12.43
CA ARG A 148 -7.01 -4.03 13.56
C ARG A 148 -6.24 -4.20 14.88
N HIS A 149 -5.83 -3.07 15.42
CA HIS A 149 -4.91 -3.00 16.54
C HIS A 149 -5.58 -3.25 17.90
N ARG A 150 -6.82 -2.75 18.05
CA ARG A 150 -7.56 -2.82 19.33
C ARG A 150 -9.06 -2.99 19.07
N PRO A 151 -9.80 -3.57 20.02
CA PRO A 151 -11.26 -3.55 19.96
C PRO A 151 -11.82 -2.15 20.20
N ASP A 152 -11.26 -1.43 21.17
CA ASP A 152 -11.61 -0.06 21.53
C ASP A 152 -10.37 0.78 21.86
N ALA A 153 -10.58 2.07 22.09
CA ALA A 153 -9.52 3.02 22.38
C ALA A 153 -8.87 2.83 23.77
N GLY A 154 -9.44 2.00 24.63
CA GLY A 154 -8.96 1.78 25.99
C GLY A 154 -7.74 0.88 26.07
N GLY A 155 -7.57 -0.03 25.12
CA GLY A 155 -6.41 -0.91 25.13
C GLY A 155 -6.48 -2.11 24.19
N GLN A 156 -5.38 -2.83 24.14
CA GLN A 156 -5.20 -4.08 23.45
C GLN A 156 -6.02 -5.20 24.08
N SER A 157 -6.39 -6.21 23.30
CA SER A 157 -7.03 -7.42 23.82
C SER A 157 -6.24 -8.65 23.42
N ALA A 158 -6.13 -9.62 24.33
CA ALA A 158 -5.44 -10.88 24.07
C ALA A 158 -6.11 -11.73 22.99
N LEU A 159 -7.44 -11.66 22.95
CA LEU A 159 -8.28 -12.31 21.95
C LEU A 159 -8.81 -11.26 20.97
N TRP A 160 -9.18 -11.69 19.77
CA TRP A 160 -9.77 -10.86 18.70
C TRP A 160 -11.13 -10.28 19.02
N TYR A 161 -11.71 -10.62 20.18
CA TYR A 161 -13.00 -10.16 20.64
C TYR A 161 -13.00 -9.79 22.12
N THR A 162 -13.98 -9.01 22.52
CA THR A 162 -14.34 -8.69 23.91
C THR A 162 -15.85 -8.74 24.04
N ASP A 163 -16.39 -8.61 25.26
CA ASP A 163 -17.83 -8.54 25.47
C ASP A 163 -18.46 -7.34 24.74
N ALA A 164 -17.77 -6.20 24.70
CA ALA A 164 -18.23 -5.01 24.01
C ALA A 164 -18.09 -5.09 22.48
N TYR A 165 -17.07 -5.80 22.00
CA TYR A 165 -16.77 -6.00 20.57
C TYR A 165 -16.65 -7.51 20.29
N PRO A 166 -17.78 -8.21 20.13
CA PRO A 166 -17.80 -9.66 19.92
C PRO A 166 -17.19 -10.02 18.55
N GLU A 167 -16.83 -11.29 18.36
CA GLU A 167 -16.25 -11.81 17.10
C GLU A 167 -17.07 -11.43 15.86
N SER A 168 -18.41 -11.46 15.97
CA SER A 168 -19.30 -11.07 14.87
C SER A 168 -19.09 -9.60 14.46
N ARG A 169 -18.85 -8.69 15.43
CA ARG A 169 -18.54 -7.29 15.14
C ARG A 169 -17.16 -7.14 14.48
N TRP A 170 -16.16 -7.82 14.98
CA TRP A 170 -14.82 -7.82 14.39
C TRP A 170 -14.83 -8.30 12.93
N ILE A 171 -15.53 -9.39 12.63
CA ILE A 171 -15.69 -9.90 11.27
C ILE A 171 -16.47 -8.92 10.39
N SER A 172 -17.60 -8.39 10.89
CA SER A 172 -18.44 -7.47 10.11
C SER A 172 -17.73 -6.14 9.78
N ASP A 173 -16.90 -5.64 10.68
CA ASP A 173 -16.08 -4.45 10.41
C ASP A 173 -15.02 -4.73 9.33
N TRP A 174 -14.39 -5.90 9.35
CA TRP A 174 -13.49 -6.33 8.29
C TRP A 174 -14.21 -6.48 6.94
N GLU A 175 -15.39 -7.09 6.91
CA GLU A 175 -16.20 -7.19 5.67
C GLU A 175 -16.59 -5.80 5.15
N MET A 176 -16.93 -4.87 6.05
CA MET A 176 -17.23 -3.47 5.70
C MET A 176 -16.02 -2.81 5.06
N LEU A 177 -14.83 -2.90 5.67
CA LEU A 177 -13.60 -2.34 5.11
C LEU A 177 -13.21 -3.00 3.78
N ALA A 178 -13.33 -4.31 3.67
CA ALA A 178 -13.04 -5.05 2.44
C ALA A 178 -13.95 -4.62 1.28
N ARG A 179 -15.21 -4.29 1.57
CA ARG A 179 -16.17 -3.75 0.61
C ARG A 179 -15.88 -2.29 0.28
N HIS A 180 -15.56 -1.49 1.30
CA HIS A 180 -15.26 -0.07 1.18
C HIS A 180 -14.06 0.19 0.27
N TYR A 181 -12.98 -0.59 0.44
CA TYR A 181 -11.78 -0.47 -0.38
C TYR A 181 -11.73 -1.46 -1.56
N ALA A 182 -12.88 -2.03 -1.97
CA ALA A 182 -12.91 -2.89 -3.15
C ALA A 182 -12.54 -2.07 -4.40
N GLY A 183 -11.56 -2.56 -5.17
CA GLY A 183 -11.01 -1.85 -6.33
C GLY A 183 -9.82 -0.93 -6.00
N ASN A 184 -9.62 -0.56 -4.74
CA ASN A 184 -8.48 0.26 -4.33
C ASN A 184 -7.23 -0.60 -4.11
N THR A 185 -6.29 -0.54 -5.07
CA THR A 185 -5.05 -1.33 -5.04
C THR A 185 -3.97 -0.76 -4.11
N THR A 186 -4.22 0.40 -3.50
CA THR A 186 -3.36 0.96 -2.45
C THR A 186 -3.46 0.13 -1.18
N VAL A 187 -4.68 -0.30 -0.81
CA VAL A 187 -4.90 -1.21 0.31
C VAL A 187 -4.66 -2.64 -0.14
N ILE A 188 -3.54 -3.22 0.28
CA ILE A 188 -3.08 -4.54 -0.18
C ILE A 188 -3.50 -5.68 0.73
N GLY A 189 -3.89 -5.41 1.97
CA GLY A 189 -4.26 -6.49 2.88
C GLY A 189 -4.76 -6.04 4.25
N ALA A 190 -5.23 -7.03 4.99
CA ALA A 190 -5.77 -6.94 6.34
C ALA A 190 -4.87 -7.69 7.32
N ASP A 191 -4.30 -6.98 8.28
CA ASP A 191 -3.67 -7.54 9.47
C ASP A 191 -4.76 -7.74 10.53
N LEU A 192 -5.13 -9.00 10.72
CA LEU A 192 -6.45 -9.36 11.27
C LEU A 192 -6.65 -8.93 12.72
N HIS A 193 -5.63 -9.06 13.54
CA HIS A 193 -5.66 -8.72 14.96
C HIS A 193 -4.23 -8.61 15.50
N ASN A 194 -3.94 -7.46 16.11
CA ASN A 194 -2.64 -7.16 16.67
C ASN A 194 -2.38 -7.97 17.94
N GLU A 195 -1.24 -8.64 17.96
CA GLU A 195 -0.61 -9.27 19.11
C GLU A 195 -1.50 -10.23 19.92
N PRO A 196 -2.03 -11.29 19.28
CA PRO A 196 -2.70 -12.35 20.03
C PRO A 196 -1.75 -12.95 21.08
N HIS A 197 -2.22 -13.05 22.32
CA HIS A 197 -1.45 -13.62 23.43
C HIS A 197 -2.36 -14.37 24.42
N ALA A 198 -1.79 -15.03 25.41
CA ALA A 198 -2.58 -15.84 26.35
C ALA A 198 -3.82 -15.09 26.89
N PRO A 199 -5.02 -15.69 26.79
CA PRO A 199 -5.31 -17.11 26.59
C PRO A 199 -5.42 -17.56 25.13
N ALA A 200 -5.08 -16.72 24.12
CA ALA A 200 -5.03 -17.19 22.74
C ALA A 200 -4.03 -18.34 22.58
N CYS A 201 -4.33 -19.29 21.71
CA CYS A 201 -3.48 -20.43 21.41
C CYS A 201 -3.46 -20.68 19.88
N TRP A 202 -2.51 -21.49 19.44
CA TRP A 202 -2.38 -21.88 18.05
C TRP A 202 -2.60 -23.39 17.89
N GLY A 203 -3.61 -23.79 17.12
CA GLY A 203 -3.87 -25.21 16.83
C GLY A 203 -4.40 -26.02 18.02
N CYS A 204 -4.91 -25.40 19.06
CA CYS A 204 -5.45 -26.07 20.23
C CYS A 204 -6.87 -26.60 20.04
N GLY A 205 -7.56 -26.21 18.96
CA GLY A 205 -8.91 -26.69 18.60
C GLY A 205 -10.06 -26.04 19.35
N ASP A 206 -9.80 -25.16 20.31
CA ASP A 206 -10.83 -24.39 21.04
C ASP A 206 -11.29 -23.19 20.19
N GLN A 207 -12.52 -23.21 19.71
CA GLN A 207 -13.07 -22.18 18.82
C GLN A 207 -13.03 -20.76 19.43
N THR A 208 -12.97 -20.66 20.75
CA THR A 208 -12.95 -19.38 21.47
C THR A 208 -11.54 -18.85 21.75
N LYS A 209 -10.49 -19.66 21.55
CA LYS A 209 -9.11 -19.33 21.88
C LYS A 209 -8.11 -19.65 20.77
N ASP A 210 -8.44 -20.56 19.86
CA ASP A 210 -7.57 -20.92 18.75
C ASP A 210 -7.53 -19.81 17.71
N TRP A 211 -6.51 -18.98 17.81
CA TRP A 211 -6.30 -17.83 16.93
C TRP A 211 -6.25 -18.25 15.44
N ARG A 212 -5.61 -19.38 15.14
CA ARG A 212 -5.59 -19.92 13.78
C ARG A 212 -7.00 -20.12 13.23
N LEU A 213 -7.92 -20.70 14.02
CA LEU A 213 -9.31 -20.92 13.59
C LEU A 213 -10.06 -19.60 13.42
N ALA A 214 -9.82 -18.61 14.29
CA ALA A 214 -10.40 -17.29 14.16
C ALA A 214 -9.90 -16.58 12.90
N ALA A 215 -8.60 -16.64 12.63
CA ALA A 215 -7.99 -16.10 11.42
C ALA A 215 -8.56 -16.72 10.14
N GLU A 216 -8.86 -18.03 10.15
CA GLU A 216 -9.58 -18.70 9.05
C GLU A 216 -10.99 -18.13 8.87
N ARG A 217 -11.74 -17.90 9.95
CA ARG A 217 -13.11 -17.38 9.87
C ARG A 217 -13.13 -15.95 9.32
N ALA A 218 -12.33 -15.06 9.90
CA ALA A 218 -12.26 -13.67 9.45
C ALA A 218 -11.65 -13.54 8.05
N GLY A 219 -10.53 -14.21 7.79
CA GLY A 219 -9.87 -14.18 6.48
C GLY A 219 -10.78 -14.67 5.37
N ASN A 220 -11.52 -15.75 5.59
CA ASN A 220 -12.48 -16.27 4.60
C ASN A 220 -13.69 -15.33 4.41
N ALA A 221 -14.17 -14.66 5.45
CA ALA A 221 -15.22 -13.65 5.36
C ALA A 221 -14.76 -12.44 4.52
N ILE A 222 -13.55 -11.94 4.78
CA ILE A 222 -12.92 -10.87 3.99
C ILE A 222 -12.80 -11.28 2.52
N LEU A 223 -12.26 -12.47 2.25
CA LEU A 223 -12.02 -12.95 0.88
C LEU A 223 -13.29 -13.27 0.10
N ALA A 224 -14.39 -13.52 0.79
CA ALA A 224 -15.71 -13.63 0.16
C ALA A 224 -16.21 -12.28 -0.38
N VAL A 225 -15.78 -11.17 0.21
CA VAL A 225 -16.13 -9.79 -0.20
C VAL A 225 -15.09 -9.20 -1.16
N ASN A 226 -13.81 -9.38 -0.85
CA ASN A 226 -12.68 -8.89 -1.64
C ASN A 226 -11.60 -9.97 -1.74
N SER A 227 -11.69 -10.78 -2.77
CA SER A 227 -10.79 -11.92 -3.00
C SER A 227 -9.34 -11.52 -3.32
N ASN A 228 -9.07 -10.22 -3.45
CA ASN A 228 -7.75 -9.71 -3.84
C ASN A 228 -6.84 -9.33 -2.67
N TRP A 229 -7.40 -9.14 -1.47
CA TRP A 229 -6.60 -8.74 -0.33
C TRP A 229 -5.70 -9.87 0.18
N LEU A 230 -4.53 -9.50 0.65
CA LEU A 230 -3.70 -10.37 1.49
C LEU A 230 -4.33 -10.48 2.88
N ILE A 231 -4.29 -11.66 3.45
CA ILE A 231 -4.68 -11.93 4.82
C ILE A 231 -3.40 -12.12 5.62
N ILE A 232 -3.13 -11.17 6.50
CA ILE A 232 -1.94 -11.14 7.34
C ILE A 232 -2.34 -11.71 8.70
N VAL A 233 -1.62 -12.71 9.14
CA VAL A 233 -1.93 -13.45 10.37
C VAL A 233 -0.70 -13.50 11.24
N GLU A 234 -0.80 -12.87 12.40
CA GLU A 234 0.24 -12.88 13.42
C GLU A 234 0.30 -14.23 14.13
N GLY A 235 1.38 -14.45 14.86
CA GLY A 235 1.51 -15.58 15.80
C GLY A 235 0.73 -15.36 17.09
N VAL A 236 1.09 -16.13 18.09
CA VAL A 236 0.67 -15.97 19.50
C VAL A 236 1.90 -15.68 20.37
N ASP A 237 1.76 -15.62 21.69
CA ASP A 237 2.92 -15.48 22.59
C ASP A 237 3.53 -16.81 23.04
N GLY A 238 2.74 -17.89 23.08
CA GLY A 238 3.15 -19.19 23.59
C GLY A 238 2.76 -20.38 22.73
N TYR A 239 3.69 -21.32 22.52
CA TYR A 239 3.42 -22.59 21.84
C TYR A 239 4.21 -23.73 22.48
N ASN A 240 3.52 -24.80 22.89
CA ASN A 240 4.12 -25.99 23.50
C ASN A 240 5.06 -25.70 24.70
N GLY A 241 4.75 -24.67 25.51
CA GLY A 241 5.57 -24.26 26.65
C GLY A 241 6.72 -23.31 26.33
N ASP A 242 6.89 -22.94 25.07
CA ASP A 242 7.83 -21.89 24.64
C ASP A 242 7.10 -20.55 24.57
N ASN A 243 7.63 -19.55 25.26
CA ASN A 243 7.13 -18.17 25.19
C ASN A 243 8.02 -17.33 24.27
N TYR A 244 7.36 -16.39 23.59
CA TYR A 244 8.00 -15.42 22.72
C TYR A 244 7.27 -14.06 22.83
N TRP A 245 7.53 -13.14 21.93
CA TRP A 245 6.81 -11.89 21.87
C TRP A 245 5.31 -12.13 21.54
N TRP A 246 4.46 -11.28 22.07
CA TRP A 246 3.05 -11.25 21.66
C TRP A 246 2.96 -11.11 20.13
N GLY A 247 2.08 -11.88 19.49
CA GLY A 247 1.99 -11.91 18.03
C GLY A 247 3.18 -12.54 17.30
N GLY A 248 4.27 -12.92 18.02
CA GLY A 248 5.52 -13.33 17.38
C GLY A 248 5.73 -14.84 17.21
N ASN A 249 5.05 -15.69 18.01
CA ASN A 249 5.29 -17.13 18.00
C ASN A 249 4.45 -17.84 16.94
N LEU A 250 5.08 -18.22 15.86
CA LEU A 250 4.51 -18.97 14.73
C LEU A 250 5.00 -20.41 14.64
N GLN A 251 5.60 -20.97 15.72
CA GLN A 251 6.15 -22.33 15.71
C GLN A 251 5.13 -23.40 15.26
N GLY A 252 3.84 -23.18 15.58
CA GLY A 252 2.75 -24.07 15.17
C GLY A 252 2.27 -23.93 13.73
N ALA A 253 2.68 -22.90 12.99
CA ALA A 253 2.03 -22.50 11.74
C ALA A 253 2.21 -23.54 10.60
N ALA A 254 3.33 -24.23 10.54
CA ALA A 254 3.51 -25.29 9.54
C ALA A 254 2.73 -26.57 9.88
N GLN A 255 2.58 -26.89 11.19
CA GLN A 255 1.80 -28.05 11.63
C GLN A 255 0.31 -27.81 11.55
N TYR A 256 -0.13 -26.62 11.91
CA TYR A 256 -1.53 -26.17 11.90
C TYR A 256 -1.66 -24.93 11.01
N PRO A 257 -1.60 -25.10 9.66
CA PRO A 257 -1.65 -23.97 8.75
C PRO A 257 -3.02 -23.28 8.77
N VAL A 258 -3.01 -21.97 8.54
CA VAL A 258 -4.23 -21.20 8.25
C VAL A 258 -4.75 -21.59 6.88
N ARG A 259 -6.03 -21.97 6.77
CA ARG A 259 -6.65 -22.40 5.53
C ARG A 259 -7.62 -21.33 5.01
N LEU A 260 -7.24 -20.74 3.90
CA LEU A 260 -8.06 -19.74 3.21
C LEU A 260 -8.73 -20.36 1.98
N ASN A 261 -9.98 -19.95 1.73
CA ASN A 261 -10.77 -20.42 0.57
C ASN A 261 -10.26 -19.86 -0.77
N VAL A 262 -9.52 -18.74 -0.71
CA VAL A 262 -8.82 -18.16 -1.87
C VAL A 262 -7.33 -18.42 -1.70
N ALA A 263 -6.76 -19.17 -2.64
CA ALA A 263 -5.33 -19.49 -2.63
C ALA A 263 -4.45 -18.23 -2.79
N ASN A 264 -3.20 -18.35 -2.31
CA ASN A 264 -2.18 -17.32 -2.51
C ASN A 264 -2.52 -15.95 -1.87
N ARG A 265 -3.12 -15.96 -0.67
CA ARG A 265 -3.49 -14.76 0.07
C ARG A 265 -2.88 -14.66 1.47
N LEU A 266 -2.31 -15.73 1.99
CA LEU A 266 -1.79 -15.77 3.36
C LEU A 266 -0.39 -15.16 3.43
N VAL A 267 -0.20 -14.25 4.37
CA VAL A 267 1.09 -13.74 4.85
C VAL A 267 1.17 -14.02 6.35
N CYS A 268 2.24 -14.65 6.80
CA CYS A 268 2.49 -14.82 8.23
C CYS A 268 3.18 -13.56 8.76
N SER A 269 2.74 -13.03 9.90
CA SER A 269 3.33 -11.86 10.53
C SER A 269 3.89 -12.21 11.90
N ALA A 270 5.03 -11.60 12.25
CA ALA A 270 5.64 -11.73 13.56
C ALA A 270 6.00 -10.36 14.13
N HIS A 271 6.04 -10.26 15.45
CA HIS A 271 6.57 -9.11 16.17
C HIS A 271 7.83 -9.50 16.94
N ASP A 272 8.79 -8.59 16.99
CA ASP A 272 10.05 -8.78 17.73
C ASP A 272 10.58 -7.44 18.21
N TYR A 273 11.00 -7.39 19.47
CA TYR A 273 11.43 -6.14 20.06
C TYR A 273 12.80 -6.26 20.73
N ALA A 274 13.40 -5.11 21.00
CA ALA A 274 14.71 -5.01 21.61
C ALA A 274 14.68 -5.19 23.14
N THR A 275 15.86 -5.33 23.72
CA THR A 275 16.09 -5.47 25.16
C THR A 275 15.45 -4.34 25.97
N SER A 276 15.45 -3.10 25.45
CA SER A 276 14.87 -1.93 26.14
C SER A 276 13.33 -1.97 26.21
N VAL A 277 12.67 -2.75 25.35
CA VAL A 277 11.20 -2.89 25.39
C VAL A 277 10.78 -3.89 26.47
N TYR A 278 11.39 -5.07 26.47
CA TYR A 278 11.18 -6.06 27.50
C TYR A 278 12.36 -7.04 27.57
N PRO A 279 12.88 -7.38 28.78
CA PRO A 279 13.98 -8.31 28.94
C PRO A 279 13.52 -9.74 28.64
N GLN A 280 14.02 -10.31 27.57
CA GLN A 280 13.80 -11.71 27.22
C GLN A 280 15.02 -12.56 27.59
N PRO A 281 14.84 -13.85 27.95
CA PRO A 281 15.94 -14.71 28.40
C PRO A 281 17.12 -14.82 27.43
N TRP A 282 16.85 -14.76 26.14
CA TRP A 282 17.90 -14.87 25.12
C TRP A 282 18.80 -13.65 24.98
N PHE A 283 18.44 -12.51 25.58
CA PHE A 283 19.28 -11.32 25.58
C PHE A 283 20.43 -11.44 26.62
N ASP A 284 20.29 -12.33 27.58
CA ASP A 284 21.33 -12.62 28.59
C ASP A 284 22.21 -13.82 28.19
N ASP A 285 22.01 -14.40 27.02
CA ASP A 285 22.84 -15.47 26.48
C ASP A 285 24.26 -14.95 26.22
N PRO A 286 25.31 -15.66 26.66
CA PRO A 286 26.69 -15.27 26.40
C PRO A 286 27.05 -15.11 24.92
N ASP A 287 26.33 -15.78 24.02
CA ASP A 287 26.53 -15.70 22.57
C ASP A 287 25.73 -14.57 21.90
N PHE A 288 25.01 -13.76 22.67
CA PHE A 288 24.27 -12.61 22.12
C PHE A 288 25.22 -11.63 21.41
N PRO A 289 24.91 -11.13 20.19
CA PRO A 289 23.65 -11.29 19.42
C PRO A 289 23.66 -12.49 18.44
N ASN A 290 24.68 -13.37 18.42
CA ASN A 290 24.80 -14.45 17.43
C ASN A 290 23.73 -15.54 17.61
N ASN A 291 23.21 -15.72 18.82
CA ASN A 291 22.11 -16.63 19.15
C ASN A 291 20.77 -16.23 18.51
N LEU A 292 20.55 -14.95 18.15
CA LEU A 292 19.26 -14.41 17.72
C LEU A 292 18.73 -15.06 16.44
N ALA A 293 19.60 -15.36 15.48
CA ALA A 293 19.16 -16.01 14.23
C ALA A 293 18.47 -17.36 14.49
N ALA A 294 18.98 -18.16 15.45
CA ALA A 294 18.35 -19.42 15.82
C ALA A 294 17.00 -19.22 16.54
N ILE A 295 16.87 -18.16 17.33
CA ILE A 295 15.62 -17.78 17.99
C ILE A 295 14.57 -17.39 16.95
N TRP A 296 14.93 -16.55 15.98
CA TRP A 296 14.03 -16.14 14.90
C TRP A 296 13.66 -17.31 13.98
N ASP A 297 14.63 -18.17 13.64
CA ASP A 297 14.37 -19.40 12.85
C ASP A 297 13.34 -20.30 13.53
N LYS A 298 13.46 -20.50 14.85
CA LYS A 298 12.55 -21.32 15.62
C LYS A 298 11.12 -20.76 15.61
N ASN A 299 10.97 -19.43 15.76
CA ASN A 299 9.67 -18.81 15.98
C ASN A 299 8.92 -18.47 14.69
N TRP A 300 9.60 -17.95 13.65
CA TRP A 300 8.93 -17.48 12.43
C TRP A 300 9.80 -17.56 11.16
N GLY A 301 11.11 -17.44 11.24
CA GLY A 301 11.99 -17.39 10.08
C GLY A 301 12.01 -18.67 9.27
N TYR A 302 11.76 -19.82 9.91
CA TYR A 302 11.67 -21.11 9.24
C TYR A 302 10.59 -21.14 8.15
N LEU A 303 9.49 -20.40 8.32
CA LEU A 303 8.41 -20.30 7.33
C LEU A 303 8.93 -19.74 6.00
N TYR A 304 9.74 -18.70 6.08
CA TYR A 304 10.35 -18.09 4.91
C TYR A 304 11.46 -18.97 4.32
N LYS A 305 12.37 -19.46 5.17
CA LYS A 305 13.55 -20.26 4.75
C LYS A 305 13.13 -21.56 4.09
N ASN A 306 12.07 -22.21 4.57
CA ASN A 306 11.54 -23.45 4.03
C ASN A 306 10.49 -23.24 2.93
N ASN A 307 10.31 -22.01 2.44
CA ASN A 307 9.36 -21.66 1.38
C ASN A 307 7.90 -22.04 1.69
N VAL A 308 7.51 -21.91 2.96
CA VAL A 308 6.13 -22.23 3.43
C VAL A 308 5.19 -21.08 3.16
N ALA A 309 5.58 -19.86 3.57
CA ALA A 309 4.79 -18.64 3.40
C ALA A 309 5.70 -17.41 3.39
N PRO A 310 5.25 -16.27 2.82
CA PRO A 310 5.90 -14.99 3.06
C PRO A 310 5.81 -14.62 4.53
N VAL A 311 6.85 -13.95 5.03
CA VAL A 311 6.90 -13.42 6.39
C VAL A 311 6.96 -11.90 6.34
N LEU A 312 6.09 -11.25 7.10
CA LEU A 312 6.13 -9.85 7.46
C LEU A 312 6.59 -9.73 8.92
N LEU A 313 7.66 -9.01 9.20
CA LEU A 313 7.90 -8.54 10.55
C LEU A 313 7.05 -7.28 10.74
N GLY A 314 5.83 -7.46 11.29
CA GLY A 314 4.78 -6.43 11.35
C GLY A 314 5.11 -5.30 12.31
N GLU A 315 5.78 -5.64 13.41
CA GLU A 315 6.30 -4.66 14.35
C GLU A 315 7.68 -5.07 14.87
N PHE A 316 8.56 -4.10 14.94
CA PHE A 316 9.84 -4.18 15.64
C PHE A 316 10.33 -2.75 15.88
N GLY A 317 10.98 -2.54 17.01
CA GLY A 317 11.42 -1.19 17.36
C GLY A 317 12.30 -1.17 18.60
N THR A 318 12.89 -0.01 18.86
CA THR A 318 13.82 0.20 19.98
C THR A 318 13.99 1.69 20.25
N THR A 319 14.29 2.06 21.51
CA THR A 319 14.78 3.40 21.86
C THR A 319 16.18 3.66 21.30
N LEU A 320 16.95 2.61 20.97
CA LEU A 320 18.35 2.63 20.53
C LEU A 320 19.34 3.21 21.56
N THR A 321 18.95 3.32 22.81
CA THR A 321 19.78 3.91 23.88
C THR A 321 20.76 2.92 24.49
N ASP A 322 20.48 1.62 24.41
CA ASP A 322 21.35 0.53 24.87
C ASP A 322 22.19 -0.02 23.71
N THR A 323 23.44 -0.37 23.95
CA THR A 323 24.32 -1.02 22.96
C THR A 323 23.80 -2.40 22.52
N ARG A 324 23.08 -3.11 23.40
CA ARG A 324 22.41 -4.37 23.07
C ARG A 324 21.27 -4.16 22.07
N ASP A 325 20.53 -3.07 22.19
CA ASP A 325 19.51 -2.68 21.21
C ASP A 325 20.12 -2.43 19.83
N GLN A 326 21.28 -1.77 19.81
CA GLN A 326 22.03 -1.53 18.56
C GLN A 326 22.50 -2.83 17.92
N ALA A 327 22.98 -3.78 18.73
CA ALA A 327 23.42 -5.09 18.27
C ALA A 327 22.22 -5.90 17.74
N TRP A 328 21.10 -5.91 18.49
CA TRP A 328 19.85 -6.56 18.08
C TRP A 328 19.35 -6.00 16.75
N LEU A 329 19.18 -4.67 16.61
CA LEU A 329 18.63 -4.06 15.40
C LEU A 329 19.53 -4.34 14.17
N ARG A 330 20.85 -4.25 14.32
CA ARG A 330 21.80 -4.57 13.24
C ARG A 330 21.65 -6.03 12.80
N THR A 331 21.60 -6.96 13.76
CA THR A 331 21.50 -8.39 13.48
C THR A 331 20.15 -8.73 12.85
N LEU A 332 19.06 -8.12 13.35
CA LEU A 332 17.71 -8.32 12.81
C LEU A 332 17.61 -7.84 11.36
N MET A 333 18.07 -6.64 11.07
CA MET A 333 18.04 -6.11 9.71
C MET A 333 18.87 -6.96 8.73
N ALA A 334 20.05 -7.42 9.17
CA ALA A 334 20.85 -8.34 8.38
C ALA A 334 20.14 -9.70 8.15
N TYR A 335 19.43 -10.21 9.17
CA TYR A 335 18.65 -11.45 9.05
C TYR A 335 17.46 -11.31 8.10
N LEU A 336 16.77 -10.18 8.11
CA LEU A 336 15.67 -9.89 7.16
C LEU A 336 16.16 -9.80 5.72
N GLY A 337 17.41 -9.45 5.49
CA GLY A 337 18.06 -9.38 4.18
C GLY A 337 17.70 -8.13 3.39
N THR A 338 18.37 -7.95 2.25
CA THR A 338 18.25 -6.81 1.35
C THR A 338 17.49 -7.14 0.07
N GLY A 339 17.13 -6.12 -0.71
CA GLY A 339 16.48 -6.27 -2.01
C GLY A 339 15.07 -6.87 -1.92
N ALA A 340 14.46 -7.13 -3.06
CA ALA A 340 13.10 -7.67 -3.16
C ALA A 340 12.98 -9.10 -2.60
N SER A 341 14.10 -9.83 -2.50
CA SER A 341 14.14 -11.19 -1.96
C SER A 341 14.31 -11.26 -0.44
N GLY A 342 14.39 -10.14 0.27
CA GLY A 342 14.38 -10.12 1.73
C GLY A 342 12.97 -10.33 2.31
N MET A 343 12.89 -10.62 3.61
CA MET A 343 11.63 -10.68 4.33
C MET A 343 11.03 -9.28 4.49
N SER A 344 9.72 -9.16 4.36
CA SER A 344 8.98 -7.90 4.53
C SER A 344 9.03 -7.40 5.97
N PHE A 345 8.92 -6.09 6.14
CA PHE A 345 8.86 -5.48 7.47
C PHE A 345 8.09 -4.16 7.50
N THR A 346 7.58 -3.78 8.70
CA THR A 346 7.06 -2.46 9.04
C THR A 346 7.58 -2.05 10.42
N PHE A 347 8.44 -1.02 10.46
CA PHE A 347 9.09 -0.57 11.69
C PHE A 347 8.10 0.11 12.64
N TRP A 348 8.15 -0.18 13.94
CA TRP A 348 7.41 0.51 14.98
C TRP A 348 8.27 1.59 15.63
N SER A 349 8.05 2.90 15.35
CA SER A 349 7.00 3.46 14.51
C SER A 349 7.44 4.80 13.90
N TRP A 350 6.60 5.41 13.10
CA TRP A 350 6.78 6.78 12.64
C TRP A 350 6.75 7.78 13.78
N ASN A 351 5.82 7.56 14.69
CA ASN A 351 5.44 8.42 15.81
C ASN A 351 6.54 8.54 16.86
N PRO A 352 6.92 9.75 17.31
CA PRO A 352 7.90 9.91 18.40
C PRO A 352 7.33 9.59 19.79
N ASN A 353 6.02 9.49 19.93
CA ASN A 353 5.33 9.30 21.20
C ASN A 353 5.00 7.84 21.54
N SER A 354 5.65 6.87 20.91
CA SER A 354 5.68 5.50 21.41
C SER A 354 6.56 5.45 22.68
N GLY A 355 5.97 5.02 23.80
CA GLY A 355 6.59 5.12 25.12
C GLY A 355 7.80 4.22 25.31
N ASP A 356 7.83 3.09 24.62
CA ASP A 356 8.81 2.01 24.75
C ASP A 356 9.87 1.98 23.63
N THR A 357 9.53 2.49 22.44
CA THR A 357 10.45 2.50 21.30
C THR A 357 10.82 3.90 20.82
N GLY A 358 10.02 4.91 21.16
CA GLY A 358 10.03 6.19 20.44
C GLY A 358 9.76 5.97 18.94
N GLY A 359 10.11 6.93 18.10
CA GLY A 359 9.83 6.89 16.66
C GLY A 359 11.04 7.07 15.76
N ILE A 360 10.79 7.03 14.46
CA ILE A 360 11.69 7.55 13.43
C ILE A 360 11.70 9.09 13.49
N LEU A 361 10.58 9.72 13.83
CA LEU A 361 10.60 11.15 14.13
C LEU A 361 11.09 11.43 15.55
N ASN A 362 11.71 12.58 15.73
CA ASN A 362 12.00 13.17 17.04
C ASN A 362 10.74 13.83 17.61
N GLY A 363 10.78 14.23 18.89
CA GLY A 363 9.64 14.79 19.61
C GLY A 363 9.03 16.07 19.01
N ASP A 364 9.69 16.70 18.05
CA ASP A 364 9.18 17.83 17.27
C ASP A 364 8.26 17.41 16.10
N TRP A 365 8.05 16.12 15.88
CA TRP A 365 7.25 15.52 14.80
C TRP A 365 7.73 15.90 13.38
N THR A 366 8.92 16.41 13.23
CA THR A 366 9.44 16.91 11.96
C THR A 366 10.82 16.35 11.63
N THR A 367 11.74 16.44 12.59
CA THR A 367 13.11 15.98 12.37
C THR A 367 13.21 14.46 12.53
N VAL A 368 14.07 13.85 11.72
CA VAL A 368 14.30 12.41 11.70
C VAL A 368 15.36 12.04 12.74
N ASN A 369 15.12 10.97 13.48
CA ASN A 369 16.14 10.29 14.26
C ASN A 369 17.09 9.55 13.31
N THR A 370 18.11 10.26 12.84
CA THR A 370 19.05 9.75 11.85
C THR A 370 19.82 8.52 12.32
N ALA A 371 20.02 8.39 13.62
CA ALA A 371 20.69 7.23 14.18
C ALA A 371 19.87 5.94 14.00
N LYS A 372 18.54 6.00 14.18
CA LYS A 372 17.64 4.87 13.90
C LYS A 372 17.48 4.64 12.41
N GLN A 373 17.24 5.70 11.66
CA GLN A 373 17.03 5.63 10.22
C GLN A 373 18.22 4.97 9.50
N ALA A 374 19.45 5.24 9.93
CA ALA A 374 20.66 4.67 9.34
C ALA A 374 20.71 3.12 9.40
N TYR A 375 20.06 2.49 10.38
CA TYR A 375 19.97 1.01 10.41
C TYR A 375 18.99 0.47 9.39
N LEU A 376 17.98 1.25 8.99
CA LEU A 376 16.93 0.84 8.07
C LEU A 376 17.27 1.17 6.60
N ASP A 377 17.96 2.28 6.35
CA ASP A 377 18.26 2.80 5.01
C ASP A 377 18.78 1.75 4.02
N PRO A 378 19.73 0.85 4.38
CA PRO A 378 20.25 -0.15 3.42
C PRO A 378 19.21 -1.18 2.97
N TYR A 379 18.07 -1.26 3.66
CA TYR A 379 17.05 -2.29 3.48
C TYR A 379 15.75 -1.75 2.88
N LEU A 380 15.63 -0.44 2.73
CA LEU A 380 14.46 0.23 2.15
C LEU A 380 14.52 0.23 0.62
N LEU A 381 13.38 0.00 -0.03
CA LEU A 381 13.29 -0.15 -1.49
C LEU A 381 12.68 1.06 -2.20
N GLY A 382 12.06 1.99 -1.45
CA GLY A 382 11.35 3.13 -2.02
C GLY A 382 9.94 2.82 -2.49
N ALA A 383 9.20 3.87 -2.82
CA ALA A 383 7.80 3.81 -3.24
C ALA A 383 7.60 3.07 -4.56
N PHE A 384 6.39 2.56 -4.80
CA PHE A 384 6.00 1.83 -6.01
C PHE A 384 5.45 2.77 -7.09
N ASP A 385 6.14 3.87 -7.36
CA ASP A 385 5.75 4.91 -8.33
C ASP A 385 6.56 4.89 -9.62
N GLY A 386 7.36 3.84 -9.81
CA GLY A 386 8.27 3.73 -10.95
C GLY A 386 9.54 4.59 -10.85
N SER A 387 9.72 5.34 -9.75
CA SER A 387 10.92 6.17 -9.53
C SER A 387 12.08 5.40 -8.88
N GLY A 388 11.89 4.12 -8.55
CA GLY A 388 12.90 3.26 -7.95
C GLY A 388 13.90 2.75 -9.00
N ASP A 389 15.06 3.38 -9.13
CA ASP A 389 16.20 2.88 -9.87
C ASP A 389 16.92 1.79 -9.05
N PRO A 390 17.19 0.60 -9.60
CA PRO A 390 18.09 -0.36 -8.98
C PRO A 390 19.55 -0.07 -9.34
N GLY A 391 20.10 1.06 -8.90
CA GLY A 391 21.54 1.34 -9.10
C GLY A 391 21.89 2.81 -9.06
N GLY A 392 22.59 3.17 -8.03
CA GLY A 392 23.08 4.45 -7.58
C GLY A 392 23.50 5.50 -8.59
N GLY A 393 23.25 6.76 -8.23
CA GLY A 393 23.96 7.91 -8.75
C GLY A 393 23.15 9.20 -8.80
N ASP A 394 23.54 10.10 -7.92
CA ASP A 394 23.56 11.55 -7.99
C ASP A 394 22.27 12.36 -7.73
N PRO A 395 22.31 13.30 -6.77
CA PRO A 395 21.21 14.19 -6.44
C PRO A 395 21.32 15.52 -7.21
N GLY A 396 20.27 15.87 -7.94
CA GLY A 396 20.19 17.25 -8.43
C GLY A 396 19.23 17.51 -9.59
N GLY A 397 18.07 18.08 -9.28
CA GLY A 397 17.24 18.78 -10.23
C GLY A 397 15.76 18.80 -9.85
N PRO A 398 15.06 19.95 -9.94
CA PRO A 398 13.66 20.04 -9.57
C PRO A 398 12.80 19.18 -10.49
N GLY A 399 12.09 18.24 -9.91
CA GLY A 399 11.24 17.29 -10.61
C GLY A 399 10.10 17.95 -11.36
N THR A 400 9.92 17.53 -12.60
CA THR A 400 8.72 17.78 -13.42
C THR A 400 7.51 17.17 -12.73
N PRO A 401 6.35 17.81 -12.70
CA PRO A 401 5.11 17.23 -12.18
C PRO A 401 4.78 15.91 -12.87
N PRO A 402 4.12 14.94 -12.20
CA PRO A 402 3.73 13.68 -12.82
C PRO A 402 2.87 13.95 -14.05
N ALA A 403 3.12 13.19 -15.12
CA ALA A 403 2.36 13.32 -16.35
C ALA A 403 0.88 13.00 -16.06
N VAL A 404 0.03 13.96 -16.36
CA VAL A 404 -1.42 13.84 -16.23
C VAL A 404 -1.89 12.69 -17.13
N SER A 405 -2.56 11.69 -16.56
CA SER A 405 -2.97 10.47 -17.29
C SER A 405 -4.32 10.57 -17.98
N CYS A 406 -4.98 11.73 -17.94
CA CYS A 406 -6.25 11.99 -18.59
C CYS A 406 -6.35 13.44 -19.09
N LYS A 407 -7.15 13.61 -20.14
CA LYS A 407 -7.53 14.94 -20.63
C LYS A 407 -9.06 15.02 -20.74
N VAL A 408 -9.62 16.13 -20.26
CA VAL A 408 -11.06 16.38 -20.32
C VAL A 408 -11.32 17.65 -21.11
N ALA A 409 -12.18 17.55 -22.12
CA ALA A 409 -12.68 18.70 -22.86
C ALA A 409 -14.17 18.90 -22.56
N TYR A 410 -14.51 20.02 -21.96
CA TYR A 410 -15.88 20.43 -21.66
C TYR A 410 -16.38 21.44 -22.70
N THR A 411 -17.54 21.19 -23.28
CA THR A 411 -18.11 22.06 -24.32
C THR A 411 -19.59 22.23 -24.11
N VAL A 412 -20.06 23.48 -23.96
CA VAL A 412 -21.49 23.80 -24.02
C VAL A 412 -21.94 23.70 -25.47
N GLN A 413 -22.85 22.77 -25.74
CA GLN A 413 -23.39 22.50 -27.09
C GLN A 413 -24.52 23.43 -27.48
N ASN A 414 -25.40 23.75 -26.52
CA ASN A 414 -26.54 24.61 -26.71
C ASN A 414 -26.93 25.28 -25.41
N SER A 415 -27.48 26.47 -25.43
CA SER A 415 -27.97 27.18 -24.25
C SER A 415 -29.28 27.92 -24.56
N TRP A 416 -30.13 28.02 -23.54
CA TRP A 416 -31.41 28.74 -23.56
C TRP A 416 -31.65 29.43 -22.22
N GLN A 417 -32.72 30.17 -22.13
CA GLN A 417 -33.03 30.84 -20.86
C GLN A 417 -33.29 29.82 -19.73
N GLY A 418 -32.41 29.75 -18.78
CA GLY A 418 -32.50 28.88 -17.58
C GLY A 418 -31.94 27.48 -17.77
N GLY A 419 -31.20 27.18 -18.86
CA GLY A 419 -30.54 25.89 -19.00
C GLY A 419 -29.62 25.76 -20.20
N PHE A 420 -28.90 24.63 -20.26
CA PHE A 420 -27.95 24.34 -21.33
C PHE A 420 -27.74 22.84 -21.50
N THR A 421 -27.14 22.43 -22.60
CA THR A 421 -26.56 21.10 -22.78
C THR A 421 -25.07 21.21 -22.90
N ALA A 422 -24.35 20.27 -22.23
CA ALA A 422 -22.90 20.17 -22.31
C ALA A 422 -22.48 18.78 -22.74
N GLN A 423 -21.36 18.75 -23.40
CA GLN A 423 -20.63 17.55 -23.79
C GLN A 423 -19.30 17.53 -23.08
N VAL A 424 -18.92 16.37 -22.55
CA VAL A 424 -17.63 16.13 -21.90
C VAL A 424 -16.93 15.01 -22.64
N THR A 425 -15.77 15.30 -23.20
CA THR A 425 -14.91 14.30 -23.85
C THR A 425 -13.78 13.94 -22.91
N ILE A 426 -13.69 12.67 -22.56
CA ILE A 426 -12.66 12.09 -21.68
C ILE A 426 -11.67 11.36 -22.58
N THR A 427 -10.40 11.72 -22.51
CA THR A 427 -9.31 11.05 -23.22
C THR A 427 -8.39 10.37 -22.23
N ASN A 428 -8.13 9.09 -22.41
CA ASN A 428 -7.11 8.37 -21.67
C ASN A 428 -5.74 8.73 -22.24
N SER A 429 -5.02 9.65 -21.61
CA SER A 429 -3.65 10.05 -21.99
C SER A 429 -2.57 9.14 -21.35
N GLY A 430 -2.98 8.22 -20.47
CA GLY A 430 -2.09 7.27 -19.81
C GLY A 430 -1.66 6.13 -20.72
N SER A 431 -0.75 5.30 -20.22
CA SER A 431 -0.23 4.11 -20.89
C SER A 431 -1.15 2.88 -20.75
N ASP A 432 -2.05 2.89 -19.77
CA ASP A 432 -2.88 1.75 -19.42
C ASP A 432 -4.35 1.95 -19.78
N PRO A 433 -5.08 0.89 -20.19
CA PRO A 433 -6.51 1.00 -20.46
C PRO A 433 -7.29 1.28 -19.18
N LEU A 434 -8.24 2.19 -19.22
CA LEU A 434 -9.23 2.33 -18.16
C LEU A 434 -10.21 1.14 -18.22
N ASN A 435 -10.51 0.55 -17.07
CA ASN A 435 -11.48 -0.53 -16.91
C ASN A 435 -12.55 -0.09 -15.91
N GLY A 436 -13.42 0.81 -16.35
CA GLY A 436 -14.31 1.60 -15.52
C GLY A 436 -13.73 2.98 -15.25
N TRP A 437 -14.60 3.99 -15.25
CA TRP A 437 -14.20 5.36 -14.95
C TRP A 437 -15.30 6.07 -14.16
N THR A 438 -14.84 6.98 -13.30
CA THR A 438 -15.65 7.96 -12.60
C THR A 438 -15.04 9.32 -12.87
N LEU A 439 -15.82 10.23 -13.44
CA LEU A 439 -15.45 11.63 -13.65
C LEU A 439 -16.13 12.49 -12.60
N GLU A 440 -15.38 13.35 -11.95
CA GLU A 440 -15.87 14.28 -10.95
C GLU A 440 -15.45 15.71 -11.30
N PHE A 441 -16.35 16.67 -11.05
CA PHE A 441 -16.10 18.10 -11.22
C PHE A 441 -17.11 18.92 -10.42
N ALA A 442 -16.78 20.17 -10.11
CA ALA A 442 -17.70 21.09 -9.45
C ALA A 442 -18.16 22.20 -10.39
N PHE A 443 -19.44 22.51 -10.35
CA PHE A 443 -19.96 23.69 -11.03
C PHE A 443 -19.60 24.98 -10.27
N PRO A 444 -19.24 26.05 -10.97
CA PRO A 444 -18.89 27.33 -10.34
C PRO A 444 -20.08 28.16 -9.85
N GLY A 445 -21.32 27.69 -10.04
CA GLY A 445 -22.54 28.46 -9.75
C GLY A 445 -23.73 27.57 -9.41
N ASP A 446 -24.92 27.98 -9.82
CA ASP A 446 -26.22 27.40 -9.49
C ASP A 446 -26.67 26.26 -10.41
N GLN A 447 -25.76 25.75 -11.25
CA GLN A 447 -26.07 24.73 -12.25
C GLN A 447 -26.48 23.40 -11.59
N LYS A 448 -27.53 22.76 -12.14
CA LYS A 448 -27.99 21.44 -11.71
C LYS A 448 -28.22 20.54 -12.92
N VAL A 449 -27.58 19.36 -12.89
CA VAL A 449 -27.80 18.32 -13.90
C VAL A 449 -29.25 17.84 -13.80
N SER A 450 -30.01 17.99 -14.87
CA SER A 450 -31.41 17.56 -14.95
C SER A 450 -31.58 16.23 -15.68
N GLN A 451 -30.71 15.96 -16.66
CA GLN A 451 -30.67 14.71 -17.41
C GLN A 451 -29.25 14.48 -17.94
N GLY A 452 -28.77 13.25 -17.94
CA GLY A 452 -27.48 12.90 -18.52
C GLY A 452 -27.56 11.65 -19.39
N TRP A 453 -26.60 11.49 -20.31
CA TRP A 453 -26.51 10.34 -21.22
C TRP A 453 -25.08 9.81 -21.29
N SER A 454 -24.93 8.56 -21.66
CA SER A 454 -23.68 7.82 -21.80
C SER A 454 -22.89 7.67 -20.48
N ALA A 455 -23.49 8.00 -19.33
CA ALA A 455 -22.97 7.79 -17.98
C ALA A 455 -24.11 7.71 -16.97
N THR A 456 -23.84 7.20 -15.79
CA THR A 456 -24.73 7.36 -14.63
C THR A 456 -24.34 8.65 -13.92
N TRP A 457 -25.25 9.62 -13.91
CA TRP A 457 -25.03 10.96 -13.37
C TRP A 457 -25.62 11.11 -11.98
N SER A 458 -24.91 11.79 -11.09
CA SER A 458 -25.38 12.23 -9.78
C SER A 458 -24.78 13.60 -9.44
N GLN A 459 -25.46 14.36 -8.58
CA GLN A 459 -24.97 15.65 -8.11
C GLN A 459 -25.34 15.86 -6.64
N SER A 460 -24.40 16.37 -5.85
CA SER A 460 -24.59 16.77 -4.46
C SER A 460 -24.00 18.17 -4.27
N GLY A 461 -24.86 19.16 -3.96
CA GLY A 461 -24.39 20.55 -3.96
C GLY A 461 -23.92 20.97 -5.36
N ASP A 462 -22.71 21.43 -5.47
CA ASP A 462 -22.08 21.83 -6.73
C ASP A 462 -21.25 20.68 -7.33
N ASP A 463 -20.97 19.60 -6.59
CA ASP A 463 -20.19 18.46 -7.02
C ASP A 463 -21.01 17.52 -7.91
N VAL A 464 -20.51 17.26 -9.10
CA VAL A 464 -21.09 16.38 -10.10
C VAL A 464 -20.23 15.15 -10.29
N THR A 465 -20.86 13.97 -10.29
CA THR A 465 -20.21 12.70 -10.56
C THR A 465 -20.87 12.02 -11.76
N ALA A 466 -20.06 11.57 -12.72
CA ALA A 466 -20.46 10.74 -13.85
C ALA A 466 -19.70 9.42 -13.83
N LYS A 467 -20.41 8.28 -13.79
CA LYS A 467 -19.80 6.93 -13.77
C LYS A 467 -20.05 6.21 -15.09
N SER A 468 -19.05 5.44 -15.52
CA SER A 468 -19.13 4.62 -16.73
C SER A 468 -20.32 3.66 -16.72
N MET A 469 -20.84 3.39 -17.89
CA MET A 469 -21.79 2.31 -18.15
C MET A 469 -21.02 1.02 -18.47
N ALA A 470 -21.66 -0.14 -18.35
CA ALA A 470 -21.05 -1.43 -18.64
C ALA A 470 -20.44 -1.53 -20.06
N TRP A 471 -20.97 -0.76 -21.02
CA TRP A 471 -20.54 -0.80 -22.42
C TRP A 471 -19.45 0.21 -22.80
N ASN A 472 -19.14 1.20 -21.96
CA ASN A 472 -18.15 2.24 -22.23
C ASN A 472 -17.11 2.40 -21.12
N GLY A 473 -17.02 1.44 -20.20
CA GLY A 473 -16.03 1.45 -19.11
C GLY A 473 -14.60 1.20 -19.57
N ALA A 474 -14.41 0.52 -20.72
CA ALA A 474 -13.09 0.23 -21.25
C ALA A 474 -12.64 1.34 -22.22
N VAL A 475 -11.55 2.06 -21.87
CA VAL A 475 -10.96 3.12 -22.71
C VAL A 475 -9.48 2.83 -22.90
N ALA A 476 -9.09 2.44 -24.12
CA ALA A 476 -7.69 2.13 -24.43
C ALA A 476 -6.79 3.39 -24.30
N PRO A 477 -5.47 3.23 -24.10
CA PRO A 477 -4.51 4.32 -24.18
C PRO A 477 -4.67 5.14 -25.47
N GLY A 478 -4.72 6.46 -25.35
CA GLY A 478 -4.92 7.39 -26.45
C GLY A 478 -6.35 7.47 -26.98
N ALA A 479 -7.26 6.62 -26.51
CA ALA A 479 -8.67 6.66 -26.93
C ALA A 479 -9.47 7.69 -26.12
N SER A 480 -10.56 8.16 -26.74
CA SER A 480 -11.50 9.09 -26.13
C SER A 480 -12.92 8.54 -26.14
N LEU A 481 -13.69 8.92 -25.15
CA LEU A 481 -15.14 8.72 -25.11
C LEU A 481 -15.83 10.05 -24.83
N THR A 482 -17.11 10.11 -25.15
CA THR A 482 -17.91 11.32 -24.96
C THR A 482 -19.18 10.99 -24.20
N VAL A 483 -19.43 11.79 -23.16
CA VAL A 483 -20.64 11.77 -22.35
C VAL A 483 -21.30 13.16 -22.40
N GLY A 484 -22.51 13.29 -21.94
CA GLY A 484 -23.12 14.60 -21.92
C GLY A 484 -24.32 14.70 -20.99
N PHE A 485 -24.74 15.93 -20.78
CA PHE A 485 -25.85 16.21 -19.88
C PHE A 485 -26.58 17.49 -20.27
N GLN A 486 -27.82 17.60 -19.80
CA GLN A 486 -28.59 18.81 -19.73
C GLN A 486 -28.59 19.32 -18.29
N ALA A 487 -28.40 20.62 -18.10
CA ALA A 487 -28.47 21.26 -16.82
C ALA A 487 -29.38 22.49 -16.83
N THR A 488 -29.92 22.80 -15.64
CA THR A 488 -30.53 24.09 -15.37
C THR A 488 -29.48 25.07 -14.84
N GLY A 489 -29.77 26.37 -14.87
CA GLY A 489 -28.84 27.42 -14.42
C GLY A 489 -28.13 28.11 -15.58
N SER A 490 -27.10 28.89 -15.27
CA SER A 490 -26.31 29.64 -16.25
C SER A 490 -25.33 28.76 -17.01
N SER A 491 -25.25 28.89 -18.33
CA SER A 491 -24.20 28.28 -19.14
C SER A 491 -22.86 28.99 -19.07
N SER A 492 -22.79 30.13 -18.37
CA SER A 492 -21.57 30.89 -18.16
C SER A 492 -20.83 30.31 -16.94
N GLY A 493 -19.68 29.76 -17.17
CA GLY A 493 -18.81 29.14 -16.14
C GLY A 493 -18.52 27.67 -16.46
N THR A 494 -17.30 27.44 -16.92
CA THR A 494 -16.78 26.09 -17.11
C THR A 494 -16.24 25.60 -15.76
N PRO A 495 -16.45 24.33 -15.39
CA PRO A 495 -15.73 23.73 -14.28
C PRO A 495 -14.22 23.95 -14.40
N ALA A 496 -13.57 24.29 -13.31
CA ALA A 496 -12.15 24.67 -13.32
C ALA A 496 -11.22 23.44 -13.32
N GLU A 497 -11.69 22.35 -12.71
CA GLU A 497 -10.94 21.12 -12.53
C GLU A 497 -11.83 19.92 -12.81
N PHE A 498 -11.21 18.86 -13.31
CA PHE A 498 -11.85 17.57 -13.57
C PHE A 498 -10.96 16.47 -13.03
N ASP A 499 -11.54 15.57 -12.22
CA ASP A 499 -10.87 14.38 -11.71
C ASP A 499 -11.44 13.13 -12.37
N LEU A 500 -10.58 12.25 -12.86
CA LEU A 500 -10.96 10.95 -13.42
C LEU A 500 -10.35 9.84 -12.56
N ASN A 501 -11.19 9.05 -11.90
CA ASN A 501 -10.77 8.04 -10.92
C ASN A 501 -9.83 8.64 -9.87
N ASP A 502 -10.25 9.74 -9.25
CA ASP A 502 -9.50 10.48 -8.23
C ASP A 502 -8.14 11.04 -8.71
N GLN A 503 -7.93 11.17 -10.02
CA GLN A 503 -6.74 11.77 -10.61
C GLN A 503 -7.09 13.03 -11.38
N PRO A 504 -6.40 14.16 -11.15
CA PRO A 504 -6.65 15.40 -11.89
C PRO A 504 -6.32 15.21 -13.37
N CYS A 505 -7.22 15.72 -14.23
CA CYS A 505 -7.07 15.70 -15.68
C CYS A 505 -6.57 17.05 -16.21
N GLU A 506 -5.85 17.02 -17.33
CA GLU A 506 -5.65 18.20 -18.15
C GLU A 506 -7.02 18.64 -18.76
N ALA A 507 -7.38 19.90 -18.55
CA ALA A 507 -8.62 20.50 -19.04
C ALA A 507 -8.43 21.27 -20.38
#